data_ded308b86cf8a1dac2c08bac9836108e
#
_entry.id   ded308b86cf8a1dac2c08bac9836108e
#
_cell.length_a   1.000
_cell.length_b   1.000
_cell.length_c   1.000
_cell.angle_alpha   90.00
_cell.angle_beta   90.00
_cell.angle_gamma   90.00
#
_symmetry.space_group_name_H-M   'P 1'
#
loop_
_entity.id
_entity.type
_entity.pdbx_description
1 polymer ?
#
loop_
_entity_poly.entity_id
_entity_poly.type
_entity_poly.pdbx_seq_one_letter_code
_entity_poly.pdbx_strand_id
1 'polypeptide(L)'
;MNLKNYIFTHEMKVRDYECDLQGIVNNANYQHFMEHSRHELLDSLGVNFGKLHEDGIDAMVAKITIEYKIPLKSGDKFVVGINLERKGPKIIFYQDIYRLSDGKLCTKGIVETICVENGRLTRGEIFDEIFKDYL
;
A
#
# COMPACT_ATOMS: atom_id res chain seq x y z
N MET A 1 -17.91 3.01 5.77
CA MET A 1 -16.65 3.49 5.16
C MET A 1 -16.92 4.72 4.32
N ASN A 2 -16.00 5.66 4.32
CA ASN A 2 -16.09 6.86 3.49
C ASN A 2 -14.84 6.93 2.59
N LEU A 3 -14.99 6.49 1.35
CA LEU A 3 -13.86 6.41 0.39
C LEU A 3 -13.36 7.78 -0.07
N LYS A 4 -14.14 8.83 0.15
CA LYS A 4 -13.71 10.21 -0.16
C LYS A 4 -12.60 10.72 0.74
N ASN A 5 -12.36 10.07 1.88
CA ASN A 5 -11.27 10.42 2.80
C ASN A 5 -9.90 9.93 2.34
N TYR A 6 -9.84 9.19 1.24
CA TYR A 6 -8.58 8.63 0.71
C TYR A 6 -8.19 9.31 -0.59
N ILE A 7 -6.89 9.51 -0.79
CA ILE A 7 -6.37 10.07 -2.03
C ILE A 7 -6.44 9.08 -3.19
N PHE A 8 -6.46 7.79 -2.87
CA PHE A 8 -6.52 6.71 -3.85
C PHE A 8 -7.20 5.49 -3.25
N THR A 9 -7.99 4.79 -4.06
CA THR A 9 -8.62 3.53 -3.66
C THR A 9 -8.46 2.50 -4.76
N HIS A 10 -8.33 1.23 -4.37
CA HIS A 10 -8.21 0.12 -5.31
C HIS A 10 -9.01 -1.07 -4.82
N GLU A 11 -9.89 -1.60 -5.67
CA GLU A 11 -10.70 -2.76 -5.35
C GLU A 11 -10.04 -4.05 -5.79
N MET A 12 -10.18 -5.08 -4.96
CA MET A 12 -9.70 -6.43 -5.25
C MET A 12 -10.70 -7.46 -4.75
N LYS A 13 -10.47 -8.71 -5.17
CA LYS A 13 -11.25 -9.86 -4.70
C LYS A 13 -10.28 -10.91 -4.15
N VAL A 14 -10.62 -11.47 -2.98
CA VAL A 14 -9.84 -12.55 -2.36
C VAL A 14 -9.92 -13.81 -3.21
N ARG A 15 -8.77 -14.41 -3.50
CA ARG A 15 -8.63 -15.65 -4.24
C ARG A 15 -8.50 -16.84 -3.27
N ASP A 16 -8.94 -18.02 -3.69
CA ASP A 16 -8.93 -19.21 -2.83
C ASP A 16 -7.55 -19.54 -2.28
N TYR A 17 -6.52 -19.42 -3.11
CA TYR A 17 -5.15 -19.76 -2.71
C TYR A 17 -4.53 -18.75 -1.73
N GLU A 18 -5.21 -17.64 -1.47
CA GLU A 18 -4.76 -16.64 -0.49
C GLU A 18 -5.22 -16.97 0.92
N CYS A 19 -6.08 -17.96 1.06
CA CYS A 19 -6.62 -18.39 2.35
C CYS A 19 -5.85 -19.57 2.93
N ASP A 20 -5.84 -19.64 4.27
CA ASP A 20 -5.25 -20.75 5.00
C ASP A 20 -6.29 -21.88 5.25
N LEU A 21 -5.91 -22.88 6.04
CA LEU A 21 -6.78 -24.01 6.37
C LEU A 21 -8.04 -23.61 7.15
N GLN A 22 -8.03 -22.45 7.78
CA GLN A 22 -9.19 -21.90 8.50
C GLN A 22 -10.19 -21.21 7.57
N GLY A 23 -9.86 -21.08 6.29
CA GLY A 23 -10.72 -20.42 5.30
C GLY A 23 -10.67 -18.91 5.33
N ILE A 24 -9.71 -18.33 6.04
CA ILE A 24 -9.48 -16.88 6.09
C ILE A 24 -8.16 -16.52 5.41
N VAL A 25 -8.05 -15.30 4.95
CA VAL A 25 -6.84 -14.80 4.29
C VAL A 25 -5.64 -14.93 5.23
N ASN A 26 -4.56 -15.53 4.72
CA ASN A 26 -3.31 -15.64 5.47
C ASN A 26 -2.75 -14.24 5.75
N ASN A 27 -2.25 -14.04 6.96
CA ASN A 27 -1.74 -12.74 7.42
C ASN A 27 -0.74 -12.10 6.45
N ALA A 28 0.12 -12.89 5.84
CA ALA A 28 1.13 -12.38 4.89
C ALA A 28 0.50 -11.77 3.64
N ASN A 29 -0.67 -12.22 3.23
CA ASN A 29 -1.31 -11.73 2.02
C ASN A 29 -1.86 -10.31 2.15
N TYR A 30 -2.13 -9.83 3.36
CA TYR A 30 -2.52 -8.43 3.56
C TYR A 30 -1.39 -7.48 3.15
N GLN A 31 -0.14 -7.88 3.38
CA GLN A 31 1.01 -7.10 2.89
C GLN A 31 1.04 -7.06 1.37
N HIS A 32 0.74 -8.17 0.70
CA HIS A 32 0.66 -8.24 -0.76
C HIS A 32 -0.45 -7.35 -1.29
N PHE A 33 -1.62 -7.32 -0.65
CA PHE A 33 -2.71 -6.43 -1.05
C PHE A 33 -2.31 -4.96 -0.95
N MET A 34 -1.62 -4.60 0.13
CA MET A 34 -1.13 -3.24 0.34
C MET A 34 -0.07 -2.86 -0.69
N GLU A 35 0.88 -3.75 -0.96
CA GLU A 35 1.93 -3.54 -1.96
C GLU A 35 1.33 -3.34 -3.35
N HIS A 36 0.42 -4.22 -3.76
CA HIS A 36 -0.24 -4.11 -5.05
C HIS A 36 -0.98 -2.78 -5.18
N SER A 37 -1.67 -2.36 -4.14
CA SER A 37 -2.39 -1.07 -4.13
C SER A 37 -1.46 0.13 -4.26
N ARG A 38 -0.29 0.09 -3.62
CA ARG A 38 0.73 1.14 -3.80
C ARG A 38 1.24 1.17 -5.23
N HIS A 39 1.46 0.00 -5.85
CA HIS A 39 1.89 -0.09 -7.24
C HIS A 39 0.84 0.50 -8.19
N GLU A 40 -0.44 0.22 -7.95
CA GLU A 40 -1.52 0.80 -8.75
C GLU A 40 -1.57 2.33 -8.61
N LEU A 41 -1.36 2.85 -7.40
CA LEU A 41 -1.25 4.29 -7.19
C LEU A 41 -0.10 4.89 -8.01
N LEU A 42 1.06 4.26 -7.98
CA LEU A 42 2.24 4.74 -8.70
C LEU A 42 2.06 4.62 -10.22
N ASP A 43 1.44 3.56 -10.68
CA ASP A 43 1.07 3.43 -12.10
C ASP A 43 0.15 4.57 -12.54
N SER A 44 -0.81 4.95 -11.69
CA SER A 44 -1.72 6.07 -11.98
C SER A 44 -0.99 7.41 -12.08
N LEU A 45 0.18 7.52 -11.46
CA LEU A 45 1.04 8.70 -11.51
C LEU A 45 2.11 8.63 -12.61
N GLY A 46 2.12 7.55 -13.41
CA GLY A 46 3.07 7.37 -14.49
C GLY A 46 4.48 6.98 -14.02
N VAL A 47 4.63 6.48 -12.81
CA VAL A 47 5.92 6.06 -12.26
C VAL A 47 6.27 4.65 -12.71
N ASN A 48 7.46 4.48 -13.26
CA ASN A 48 8.01 3.19 -13.67
C ASN A 48 9.17 2.81 -12.75
N PHE A 49 8.95 1.82 -11.88
CA PHE A 49 9.97 1.34 -10.95
C PHE A 49 11.19 0.74 -11.64
N GLY A 50 10.98 0.02 -12.74
CA GLY A 50 12.08 -0.57 -13.49
C GLY A 50 13.05 0.49 -14.01
N LYS A 51 12.50 1.58 -14.52
CA LYS A 51 13.31 2.71 -15.01
C LYS A 51 14.02 3.42 -13.86
N LEU A 52 13.34 3.64 -12.73
CA LEU A 52 13.97 4.22 -11.55
C LEU A 52 15.15 3.37 -11.08
N HIS A 53 14.96 2.04 -11.03
CA HIS A 53 16.02 1.11 -10.65
C HIS A 53 17.22 1.19 -11.60
N GLU A 54 16.98 1.27 -12.91
CA GLU A 54 18.04 1.46 -13.91
C GLU A 54 18.82 2.75 -13.67
N ASP A 55 18.14 3.79 -13.18
CA ASP A 55 18.75 5.07 -12.83
C ASP A 55 19.41 5.06 -11.43
N GLY A 56 19.43 3.90 -10.76
CA GLY A 56 20.01 3.73 -9.44
C GLY A 56 19.13 4.19 -8.28
N ILE A 57 17.83 4.38 -8.53
CA ILE A 57 16.86 4.89 -7.54
C ILE A 57 15.93 3.77 -7.13
N ASP A 58 15.92 3.42 -5.84
CA ASP A 58 15.07 2.36 -5.29
C ASP A 58 14.27 2.88 -4.11
N ALA A 59 12.95 2.66 -4.16
CA ALA A 59 12.07 2.89 -3.01
C ALA A 59 11.98 1.56 -2.23
N MET A 60 12.32 1.60 -0.95
CA MET A 60 12.40 0.41 -0.12
C MET A 60 11.56 0.56 1.13
N VAL A 61 10.77 -0.45 1.45
CA VAL A 61 10.02 -0.47 2.70
C VAL A 61 10.98 -0.65 3.87
N ALA A 62 10.95 0.31 4.80
CA ALA A 62 11.78 0.26 6.01
C ALA A 62 11.02 -0.29 7.21
N LYS A 63 9.70 -0.07 7.26
CA LYS A 63 8.87 -0.54 8.37
C LYS A 63 7.44 -0.72 7.90
N ILE A 64 6.82 -1.77 8.40
CA ILE A 64 5.39 -2.04 8.23
C ILE A 64 4.76 -2.28 9.59
N THR A 65 3.62 -1.66 9.84
CA THR A 65 2.79 -1.91 11.00
C THR A 65 1.40 -2.28 10.52
N ILE A 66 0.89 -3.44 10.91
CA ILE A 66 -0.44 -3.92 10.50
C ILE A 66 -1.25 -4.32 11.72
N GLU A 67 -2.48 -3.80 11.79
CA GLU A 67 -3.48 -4.26 12.75
C GLU A 67 -4.53 -5.08 12.01
N TYR A 68 -4.75 -6.30 12.46
CA TYR A 68 -5.76 -7.21 11.90
C TYR A 68 -7.01 -7.12 12.78
N LYS A 69 -8.13 -6.67 12.22
CA LYS A 69 -9.37 -6.45 12.95
C LYS A 69 -10.44 -7.48 12.65
N ILE A 70 -10.72 -7.70 11.37
CA ILE A 70 -11.73 -8.63 10.88
C ILE A 70 -11.14 -9.40 9.70
N PRO A 71 -11.20 -10.75 9.70
CA PRO A 71 -10.62 -11.52 8.61
C PRO A 71 -11.44 -11.44 7.32
N LEU A 72 -10.75 -11.38 6.19
CA LEU A 72 -11.34 -11.58 4.87
C LEU A 72 -11.37 -13.06 4.55
N LYS A 73 -12.34 -13.48 3.74
CA LYS A 73 -12.54 -14.86 3.31
C LYS A 73 -12.46 -14.96 1.79
N SER A 74 -12.29 -16.19 1.28
CA SER A 74 -12.30 -16.44 -0.15
C SER A 74 -13.55 -15.86 -0.80
N GLY A 75 -13.36 -15.17 -1.91
CA GLY A 75 -14.45 -14.55 -2.66
C GLY A 75 -14.89 -13.18 -2.16
N ASP A 76 -14.43 -12.74 -0.98
CA ASP A 76 -14.75 -11.41 -0.48
C ASP A 76 -14.17 -10.34 -1.41
N LYS A 77 -14.98 -9.35 -1.75
CA LYS A 77 -14.51 -8.13 -2.42
C LYS A 77 -14.14 -7.11 -1.35
N PHE A 78 -13.04 -6.44 -1.58
CA PHE A 78 -12.54 -5.44 -0.64
C PHE A 78 -11.93 -4.25 -1.38
N VAL A 79 -11.76 -3.16 -0.67
CA VAL A 79 -11.12 -1.96 -1.18
C VAL A 79 -9.99 -1.55 -0.25
N VAL A 80 -8.87 -1.16 -0.83
CA VAL A 80 -7.74 -0.56 -0.10
C VAL A 80 -7.80 0.94 -0.33
N GLY A 81 -7.94 1.71 0.76
CA GLY A 81 -7.85 3.17 0.73
C GLY A 81 -6.46 3.60 1.17
N ILE A 82 -5.86 4.53 0.42
CA ILE A 82 -4.50 5.03 0.68
C ILE A 82 -4.53 6.52 0.96
N ASN A 83 -3.86 6.90 2.04
CA ASN A 83 -3.42 8.26 2.31
C ASN A 83 -1.90 8.24 2.47
N LEU A 84 -1.25 9.39 2.35
CA LEU A 84 0.19 9.46 2.48
C LEU A 84 0.66 10.73 3.17
N GLU A 85 1.89 10.68 3.69
CA GLU A 85 2.52 11.77 4.42
C GLU A 85 4.03 11.73 4.21
N ARG A 86 4.64 12.87 3.98
CA ARG A 86 6.10 13.01 4.01
C ARG A 86 6.56 13.30 5.43
N LYS A 87 7.53 12.50 5.91
CA LYS A 87 8.07 12.69 7.27
C LYS A 87 9.56 12.36 7.29
N GLY A 88 10.40 13.38 7.48
CA GLY A 88 11.84 13.21 7.36
C GLY A 88 12.21 12.65 5.98
N PRO A 89 13.07 11.63 5.87
CA PRO A 89 13.42 11.03 4.59
C PRO A 89 12.37 10.08 4.05
N LYS A 90 11.25 9.88 4.74
CA LYS A 90 10.26 8.85 4.44
C LYS A 90 9.06 9.39 3.69
N ILE A 91 8.45 8.52 2.89
CA ILE A 91 7.05 8.61 2.52
C ILE A 91 6.30 7.54 3.31
N ILE A 92 5.23 7.93 3.98
CA ILE A 92 4.43 7.02 4.79
C ILE A 92 3.09 6.82 4.11
N PHE A 93 2.75 5.56 3.85
CA PHE A 93 1.44 5.18 3.30
C PHE A 93 0.56 4.67 4.43
N TYR A 94 -0.61 5.27 4.59
CA TYR A 94 -1.67 4.79 5.48
C TYR A 94 -2.66 4.02 4.61
N GLN A 95 -2.79 2.72 4.85
CA GLN A 95 -3.57 1.83 4.00
C GLN A 95 -4.60 1.08 4.82
N ASP A 96 -5.87 1.41 4.59
CA ASP A 96 -7.00 0.79 5.25
C ASP A 96 -7.71 -0.16 4.28
N ILE A 97 -8.02 -1.36 4.74
CA ILE A 97 -8.72 -2.37 3.96
C ILE A 97 -10.14 -2.54 4.51
N TYR A 98 -11.13 -2.32 3.64
CA TYR A 98 -12.55 -2.47 3.97
C TYR A 98 -13.16 -3.60 3.16
N ARG A 99 -13.95 -4.45 3.82
CA ARG A 99 -14.77 -5.44 3.13
C ARG A 99 -15.98 -4.73 2.52
N LEU A 100 -16.21 -4.95 1.21
CA LEU A 100 -17.27 -4.22 0.50
C LEU A 100 -18.68 -4.68 0.87
N SER A 101 -18.86 -5.95 1.25
CA SER A 101 -20.20 -6.48 1.54
C SER A 101 -20.89 -5.79 2.72
N ASP A 102 -20.11 -5.34 3.71
CA ASP A 102 -20.64 -4.69 4.93
C ASP A 102 -19.96 -3.38 5.28
N GLY A 103 -18.96 -2.97 4.52
CA GLY A 103 -18.19 -1.74 4.75
C GLY A 103 -17.32 -1.73 6.00
N LYS A 104 -17.08 -2.91 6.60
CA LYS A 104 -16.29 -2.98 7.84
C LYS A 104 -14.79 -2.91 7.58
N LEU A 105 -14.11 -2.18 8.46
CA LEU A 105 -12.65 -2.10 8.45
C LEU A 105 -12.04 -3.43 8.86
N CYS A 106 -11.29 -4.05 7.96
CA CYS A 106 -10.66 -5.35 8.19
C CYS A 106 -9.24 -5.21 8.69
N THR A 107 -8.48 -4.26 8.14
CA THR A 107 -7.05 -4.14 8.40
C THR A 107 -6.63 -2.68 8.30
N LYS A 108 -5.74 -2.26 9.20
CA LYS A 108 -5.06 -0.96 9.10
C LYS A 108 -3.58 -1.18 8.93
N GLY A 109 -3.00 -0.56 7.92
CA GLY A 109 -1.56 -0.65 7.66
C GLY A 109 -0.89 0.71 7.63
N ILE A 110 0.34 0.74 8.12
CA ILE A 110 1.24 1.89 7.99
C ILE A 110 2.53 1.38 7.37
N VAL A 111 2.87 1.89 6.20
CA VAL A 111 4.03 1.45 5.43
C VAL A 111 4.99 2.62 5.30
N GLU A 112 6.15 2.51 5.94
CA GLU A 112 7.18 3.55 5.93
C GLU A 112 8.24 3.19 4.89
N THR A 113 8.40 4.03 3.89
CA THR A 113 9.25 3.79 2.73
C THR A 113 10.36 4.84 2.66
N ILE A 114 11.58 4.39 2.37
CA ILE A 114 12.75 5.23 2.16
C ILE A 114 13.19 5.15 0.69
N CYS A 115 13.98 6.13 0.27
CA CYS A 115 14.60 6.12 -1.06
C CYS A 115 16.11 5.94 -0.92
N VAL A 116 16.64 4.98 -1.67
CA VAL A 116 18.08 4.72 -1.77
C VAL A 116 18.52 5.05 -3.20
N GLU A 117 19.57 5.84 -3.33
CA GLU A 117 20.14 6.21 -4.63
C GLU A 117 21.60 5.80 -4.67
N ASN A 118 21.93 4.94 -5.63
CA ASN A 118 23.28 4.37 -5.77
C ASN A 118 23.81 3.78 -4.46
N GLY A 119 22.94 3.06 -3.72
CA GLY A 119 23.27 2.40 -2.47
C GLY A 119 23.28 3.31 -1.24
N ARG A 120 22.90 4.56 -1.37
CA ARG A 120 22.90 5.54 -0.26
C ARG A 120 21.49 6.03 0.05
N LEU A 121 21.17 6.13 1.34
CA LEU A 121 19.93 6.72 1.80
C LEU A 121 19.88 8.19 1.39
N THR A 122 18.78 8.59 0.76
CA THR A 122 18.52 9.99 0.40
C THR A 122 17.63 10.67 1.43
N ARG A 123 17.37 11.96 1.24
CA ARG A 123 16.40 12.72 2.03
C ARG A 123 14.95 12.52 1.54
N GLY A 124 14.76 11.71 0.50
CA GLY A 124 13.45 11.40 -0.05
C GLY A 124 12.89 12.48 -0.97
N GLU A 125 13.76 13.31 -1.58
CA GLU A 125 13.32 14.41 -2.47
C GLU A 125 12.49 13.89 -3.64
N ILE A 126 12.77 12.70 -4.14
CA ILE A 126 11.99 12.10 -5.23
C ILE A 126 10.53 11.89 -4.85
N PHE A 127 10.23 11.66 -3.57
CA PHE A 127 8.85 11.51 -3.12
C PHE A 127 8.06 12.81 -3.27
N ASP A 128 8.72 13.96 -3.12
CA ASP A 128 8.08 15.26 -3.31
C ASP A 128 7.69 15.48 -4.77
N GLU A 129 8.49 14.98 -5.71
CA GLU A 129 8.17 15.03 -7.13
C GLU A 129 7.05 14.05 -7.50
N ILE A 130 7.16 12.80 -7.08
CA ILE A 130 6.21 11.74 -7.42
C ILE A 130 4.82 12.08 -6.89
N PHE A 131 4.73 12.50 -5.63
CA PHE A 131 3.46 12.71 -4.93
C PHE A 131 3.07 14.18 -4.79
N LYS A 132 3.62 15.05 -5.61
CA LYS A 132 3.40 16.50 -5.51
C LYS A 132 1.93 16.93 -5.46
N ASP A 133 1.05 16.20 -6.13
CA ASP A 133 -0.38 16.50 -6.18
C ASP A 133 -1.12 16.09 -4.91
N TYR A 134 -0.46 15.35 -4.02
CA TYR A 134 -1.04 14.83 -2.78
C TYR A 134 -0.36 15.36 -1.51
N LEU A 135 0.66 16.19 -1.67
CA LEU A 135 1.42 16.74 -0.53
C LEU A 135 1.12 18.20 -0.29
#